data_8b239e5dc8010c83103482d483139a24
#
_entry.id   8b239e5dc8010c83103482d483139a24
#
_cell.length_a   1.000
_cell.length_b   1.000
_cell.length_c   1.000
_cell.angle_alpha   90.00
_cell.angle_beta   90.00
_cell.angle_gamma   90.00
#
_symmetry.space_group_name_H-M   'P 1'
#
loop_
_entity.id
_entity.type
_entity.pdbx_description
1 polymer ?
#
loop_
_entity_poly.entity_id
_entity_poly.type
_entity_poly.pdbx_seq_one_letter_code
_entity_poly.pdbx_strand_id
1 'polypeptide(L)'
;LANESFILRSSTVMRNTVEDLTLNVSYWKQQDLRQIDLYKDSPITVTFDDIAENRFCTFDVTLEPENAVTLTYHDAAGNPIQEKGKLHAPISLPFATVTVYPTSNMPETVSGTTITVRRIPVNAAADQLLANFTVTRPDAKESSILQMTLTSTNPDKAADTLNKLIAVYNDHSTEERRTKAVKTKDFIRRQRGQIGADLKEVDQKMDDIKIKNDIIADTEASISADFNAAQTLDNSIFELQTQMKLADGLKENLDALGHKAGLISLDTGIADSGVSRQIEAYNAAYLEYQKVAGSAGGQNP
;
A
#
# COMPACT_ATOMS: atom_id res chain seq x y z
N LEU A 1 -14.92 -1.26 6.85
CA LEU A 1 -14.62 0.18 7.03
C LEU A 1 -13.48 0.47 8.01
N ALA A 2 -13.31 -0.31 9.10
CA ALA A 2 -12.15 -0.15 9.98
C ALA A 2 -10.83 -0.47 9.20
N ASN A 3 -10.79 -1.57 8.47
CA ASN A 3 -9.64 -1.94 7.64
C ASN A 3 -9.32 -0.89 6.57
N GLU A 4 -10.31 -0.28 5.95
CA GLU A 4 -10.12 0.74 4.91
C GLU A 4 -9.46 1.99 5.48
N SER A 5 -9.84 2.41 6.69
CA SER A 5 -9.20 3.55 7.36
C SER A 5 -7.72 3.27 7.69
N PHE A 6 -7.36 2.01 7.95
CA PHE A 6 -5.97 1.60 8.16
C PHE A 6 -5.16 1.56 6.87
N ILE A 7 -5.73 0.98 5.81
CA ILE A 7 -5.07 0.94 4.50
C ILE A 7 -4.82 2.37 4.00
N LEU A 8 -5.80 3.27 4.13
CA LEU A 8 -5.67 4.68 3.79
C LEU A 8 -4.54 5.38 4.57
N ARG A 9 -4.27 4.97 5.80
CA ARG A 9 -3.20 5.50 6.65
C ARG A 9 -1.91 4.68 6.61
N SER A 10 -1.85 3.67 5.76
CA SER A 10 -0.64 2.85 5.65
C SER A 10 0.52 3.64 5.06
N SER A 11 1.73 3.34 5.52
CA SER A 11 2.96 3.96 5.01
C SER A 11 3.14 3.76 3.51
N THR A 12 2.69 2.63 2.96
CA THR A 12 2.74 2.33 1.53
C THR A 12 1.86 3.29 0.72
N VAL A 13 0.60 3.50 1.14
CA VAL A 13 -0.32 4.41 0.45
C VAL A 13 0.18 5.86 0.55
N MET A 14 0.66 6.27 1.74
CA MET A 14 1.23 7.61 1.93
C MET A 14 2.46 7.83 1.06
N ARG A 15 3.38 6.88 1.04
CA ARG A 15 4.60 6.92 0.23
C ARG A 15 4.28 7.01 -1.26
N ASN A 16 3.43 6.13 -1.78
CA ASN A 16 3.05 6.15 -3.20
C ASN A 16 2.36 7.47 -3.57
N THR A 17 1.52 8.02 -2.69
CA THR A 17 0.90 9.33 -2.90
C THR A 17 1.93 10.45 -2.98
N VAL A 18 2.96 10.43 -2.11
CA VAL A 18 4.06 11.38 -2.11
C VAL A 18 4.90 11.26 -3.39
N GLU A 19 5.23 10.05 -3.81
CA GLU A 19 6.01 9.79 -5.02
C GLU A 19 5.27 10.24 -6.28
N ASP A 20 4.00 9.87 -6.41
CA ASP A 20 3.18 10.18 -7.59
C ASP A 20 2.92 11.69 -7.78
N LEU A 21 2.80 12.44 -6.69
CA LEU A 21 2.62 13.89 -6.71
C LEU A 21 3.92 14.67 -6.47
N THR A 22 5.05 13.97 -6.29
CA THR A 22 6.35 14.58 -6.01
C THR A 22 6.30 15.53 -4.80
N LEU A 23 5.51 15.18 -3.76
CA LEU A 23 5.31 16.03 -2.58
C LEU A 23 6.55 16.17 -1.70
N ASN A 24 7.56 15.35 -1.93
CA ASN A 24 8.86 15.41 -1.30
C ASN A 24 9.73 16.61 -1.77
N VAL A 25 9.31 17.29 -2.83
CA VAL A 25 9.90 18.55 -3.31
C VAL A 25 8.85 19.65 -3.21
N SER A 26 9.20 20.75 -2.57
CA SER A 26 8.30 21.89 -2.39
C SER A 26 8.96 23.19 -2.81
N TYR A 27 8.15 24.11 -3.32
CA TYR A 27 8.56 25.38 -3.90
C TYR A 27 7.93 26.50 -3.10
N TRP A 28 8.77 27.40 -2.58
CA TRP A 28 8.34 28.48 -1.71
C TRP A 28 8.79 29.82 -2.27
N LYS A 29 7.93 30.80 -2.15
CA LYS A 29 8.27 32.19 -2.47
C LYS A 29 8.10 33.04 -1.26
N GLN A 30 9.12 33.89 -1.00
CA GLN A 30 9.03 34.93 0.03
C GLN A 30 8.13 36.06 -0.50
N GLN A 31 7.06 36.35 0.22
CA GLN A 31 6.23 37.51 -0.05
C GLN A 31 6.09 38.29 1.27
N ASP A 32 6.72 39.44 1.30
CA ASP A 32 6.85 40.25 2.53
C ASP A 32 7.46 39.42 3.69
N LEU A 33 6.70 39.24 4.76
CA LEU A 33 7.10 38.47 5.96
C LEU A 33 6.62 37.00 5.95
N ARG A 34 5.99 36.54 4.86
CA ARG A 34 5.42 35.20 4.78
C ARG A 34 6.07 34.38 3.65
N GLN A 35 6.22 33.10 3.90
CA GLN A 35 6.55 32.13 2.86
C GLN A 35 5.26 31.50 2.33
N ILE A 36 5.08 31.51 1.02
CA ILE A 36 3.93 30.94 0.32
C ILE A 36 4.38 29.66 -0.38
N ASP A 37 3.68 28.57 -0.13
CA ASP A 37 3.85 27.29 -0.84
C ASP A 37 3.20 27.44 -2.23
N LEU A 38 4.03 27.43 -3.26
CA LEU A 38 3.57 27.64 -4.65
C LEU A 38 2.94 26.39 -5.26
N TYR A 39 3.35 25.20 -4.81
CA TYR A 39 2.88 23.94 -5.37
C TYR A 39 2.90 23.95 -6.92
N LYS A 40 1.72 23.85 -7.56
CA LYS A 40 1.58 23.89 -9.04
C LYS A 40 1.80 25.27 -9.64
N ASP A 41 1.68 26.33 -8.86
CA ASP A 41 1.92 27.71 -9.32
C ASP A 41 3.41 28.07 -9.36
N SER A 42 4.28 27.14 -9.03
CA SER A 42 5.71 27.35 -9.16
C SER A 42 6.11 27.64 -10.61
N PRO A 43 6.90 28.69 -10.87
CA PRO A 43 7.42 28.99 -12.20
C PRO A 43 8.47 27.99 -12.67
N ILE A 44 8.98 27.16 -11.77
CA ILE A 44 10.02 26.16 -12.05
C ILE A 44 9.68 24.81 -11.47
N THR A 45 10.22 23.77 -12.07
CA THR A 45 10.30 22.41 -11.53
C THR A 45 11.77 21.98 -11.50
N VAL A 46 12.15 21.24 -10.48
CA VAL A 46 13.53 20.79 -10.27
C VAL A 46 13.60 19.28 -10.24
N THR A 47 14.50 18.69 -11.01
CA THR A 47 14.87 17.29 -10.92
C THR A 47 16.22 17.12 -10.24
N PHE A 48 16.39 15.99 -9.58
CA PHE A 48 17.60 15.64 -8.84
C PHE A 48 18.15 14.34 -9.38
N ASP A 49 19.41 14.36 -9.82
CA ASP A 49 20.17 13.19 -10.21
C ASP A 49 21.24 12.93 -9.15
N ASP A 50 21.55 11.65 -8.91
CA ASP A 50 22.57 11.18 -7.95
C ASP A 50 22.40 11.67 -6.51
N ILE A 51 21.15 11.95 -6.09
CA ILE A 51 20.89 12.35 -4.72
C ILE A 51 20.59 11.14 -3.83
N ALA A 52 21.24 11.06 -2.66
CA ALA A 52 20.93 10.03 -1.68
C ALA A 52 19.46 10.11 -1.24
N GLU A 53 18.77 8.96 -1.14
CA GLU A 53 17.34 8.89 -0.84
C GLU A 53 17.00 9.60 0.49
N ASN A 54 17.85 9.47 1.49
CA ASN A 54 17.69 10.06 2.83
C ASN A 54 18.16 11.51 2.96
N ARG A 55 18.53 12.16 1.85
CA ARG A 55 19.11 13.51 1.88
C ARG A 55 18.03 14.58 1.95
N PHE A 56 18.17 15.48 2.93
CA PHE A 56 17.47 16.76 3.01
C PHE A 56 18.31 17.82 2.31
N CYS A 57 17.68 18.64 1.49
CA CYS A 57 18.35 19.82 0.95
C CYS A 57 17.37 20.99 0.81
N THR A 58 17.93 22.20 0.97
CA THR A 58 17.22 23.45 0.74
C THR A 58 18.19 24.39 0.04
N PHE A 59 17.73 25.01 -1.03
CA PHE A 59 18.49 26.01 -1.78
C PHE A 59 17.53 26.96 -2.47
N ASP A 60 18.03 28.14 -2.79
CA ASP A 60 17.29 29.16 -3.51
C ASP A 60 17.67 29.14 -4.97
N VAL A 61 16.68 29.24 -5.85
CA VAL A 61 16.84 29.39 -7.30
C VAL A 61 16.40 30.78 -7.66
N THR A 62 17.37 31.62 -8.08
CA THR A 62 17.10 32.95 -8.61
C THR A 62 17.08 32.87 -10.12
N LEU A 63 15.95 33.28 -10.69
CA LEU A 63 15.76 33.35 -12.14
C LEU A 63 16.34 34.62 -12.69
N GLU A 64 17.19 34.48 -13.71
CA GLU A 64 17.87 35.58 -14.38
C GLU A 64 17.44 35.66 -15.87
N PRO A 65 17.68 36.81 -16.56
CA PRO A 65 17.44 36.90 -18.00
C PRO A 65 18.23 35.86 -18.80
N GLU A 66 17.83 35.63 -20.05
CA GLU A 66 18.52 34.74 -21.00
C GLU A 66 18.56 33.26 -20.55
N ASN A 67 17.54 32.80 -19.82
CA ASN A 67 17.46 31.42 -19.28
C ASN A 67 18.61 31.09 -18.31
N ALA A 68 19.26 32.08 -17.72
CA ALA A 68 20.26 31.88 -16.70
C ALA A 68 19.56 31.67 -15.32
N VAL A 69 20.19 30.87 -14.48
CA VAL A 69 19.75 30.63 -13.10
C VAL A 69 20.93 30.67 -12.15
N THR A 70 20.73 31.24 -10.98
CA THR A 70 21.70 31.20 -9.90
C THR A 70 21.11 30.38 -8.75
N LEU A 71 21.79 29.29 -8.39
CA LEU A 71 21.44 28.44 -7.23
C LEU A 71 22.26 28.90 -6.03
N THR A 72 21.59 29.25 -4.93
CA THR A 72 22.24 29.65 -3.69
C THR A 72 21.93 28.62 -2.60
N TYR A 73 22.96 28.02 -2.03
CA TYR A 73 22.84 27.09 -0.90
C TYR A 73 23.84 27.46 0.19
N HIS A 74 23.68 26.91 1.40
CA HIS A 74 24.56 27.21 2.50
C HIS A 74 25.48 26.02 2.79
N ASP A 75 26.76 26.33 3.05
CA ASP A 75 27.73 25.34 3.51
C ASP A 75 27.48 24.92 4.96
N ALA A 76 28.30 24.00 5.49
CA ALA A 76 28.21 23.56 6.88
C ALA A 76 28.50 24.67 7.92
N ALA A 77 29.17 25.75 7.50
CA ALA A 77 29.44 26.91 8.34
C ALA A 77 28.35 27.99 8.23
N GLY A 78 27.36 27.76 7.36
CA GLY A 78 26.25 28.71 7.13
C GLY A 78 26.58 29.82 6.11
N ASN A 79 27.69 29.73 5.39
CA ASN A 79 28.01 30.70 4.34
C ASN A 79 27.24 30.41 3.05
N PRO A 80 26.69 31.43 2.39
CA PRO A 80 26.03 31.25 1.11
C PRO A 80 27.04 30.98 -0.01
N ILE A 81 26.81 29.89 -0.75
CA ILE A 81 27.54 29.52 -1.93
C ILE A 81 26.61 29.66 -3.14
N GLN A 82 27.11 30.23 -4.22
CA GLN A 82 26.36 30.46 -5.43
C GLN A 82 26.95 29.68 -6.59
N GLU A 83 26.10 28.93 -7.29
CA GLU A 83 26.42 28.24 -8.51
C GLU A 83 25.54 28.76 -9.66
N LYS A 84 26.19 29.14 -10.78
CA LYS A 84 25.49 29.64 -11.94
C LYS A 84 25.27 28.56 -12.97
N GLY A 85 24.11 28.54 -13.55
CA GLY A 85 23.76 27.61 -14.60
C GLY A 85 22.73 28.14 -15.57
N LYS A 86 22.16 27.25 -16.36
CA LYS A 86 21.08 27.56 -17.29
C LYS A 86 19.91 26.63 -17.07
N LEU A 87 18.72 27.08 -17.43
CA LEU A 87 17.55 26.22 -17.52
C LEU A 87 17.84 25.04 -18.46
N HIS A 88 17.27 23.89 -18.18
CA HIS A 88 17.44 22.62 -18.89
C HIS A 88 18.88 22.05 -18.87
N ALA A 89 19.82 22.66 -18.18
CA ALA A 89 21.17 22.15 -18.04
C ALA A 89 21.44 21.61 -16.63
N PRO A 90 22.17 20.50 -16.51
CA PRO A 90 22.55 19.97 -15.21
C PRO A 90 23.55 20.88 -14.51
N ILE A 91 23.31 21.16 -13.24
CA ILE A 91 24.15 21.99 -12.37
C ILE A 91 24.61 21.09 -11.21
N SER A 92 25.92 20.91 -11.08
CA SER A 92 26.48 20.06 -10.03
C SER A 92 26.57 20.81 -8.70
N LEU A 93 25.85 20.32 -7.70
CA LEU A 93 25.95 20.78 -6.32
C LEU A 93 26.64 19.70 -5.47
N PRO A 94 27.21 20.02 -4.31
CA PRO A 94 27.91 19.05 -3.48
C PRO A 94 27.08 17.86 -3.00
N PHE A 95 25.75 17.94 -3.12
CA PHE A 95 24.81 16.94 -2.64
C PHE A 95 23.96 16.28 -3.74
N ALA A 96 23.95 16.82 -4.95
CA ALA A 96 23.22 16.28 -6.08
C ALA A 96 23.54 17.04 -7.37
N THR A 97 23.28 16.43 -8.51
CA THR A 97 23.13 17.16 -9.77
C THR A 97 21.69 17.62 -9.92
N VAL A 98 21.51 18.91 -10.15
CA VAL A 98 20.18 19.55 -10.17
C VAL A 98 19.91 20.11 -11.55
N THR A 99 18.75 19.81 -12.14
CA THR A 99 18.30 20.42 -13.39
C THR A 99 17.01 21.20 -13.14
N VAL A 100 17.00 22.47 -13.57
CA VAL A 100 15.85 23.37 -13.40
C VAL A 100 15.11 23.50 -14.71
N TYR A 101 13.80 23.23 -14.68
CA TYR A 101 12.90 23.34 -15.82
C TYR A 101 11.88 24.45 -15.59
N PRO A 102 11.58 25.29 -16.61
CA PRO A 102 10.48 26.23 -16.53
C PRO A 102 9.14 25.52 -16.60
N THR A 103 8.15 26.02 -15.88
CA THR A 103 6.75 25.60 -16.00
C THR A 103 5.95 26.58 -16.88
N SER A 104 4.69 26.27 -17.14
CA SER A 104 3.74 27.19 -17.81
C SER A 104 3.50 28.47 -17.02
N ASN A 105 3.84 28.51 -15.75
CA ASN A 105 3.67 29.65 -14.85
C ASN A 105 4.92 30.56 -14.80
N MET A 106 5.91 30.30 -15.66
CA MET A 106 7.08 31.12 -15.72
C MET A 106 6.71 32.48 -16.32
N PRO A 107 6.99 33.60 -15.62
CA PRO A 107 6.70 34.95 -16.16
C PRO A 107 7.55 35.26 -17.37
N GLU A 108 6.99 35.97 -18.36
CA GLU A 108 7.70 36.41 -19.58
C GLU A 108 8.88 37.30 -19.24
N THR A 109 8.77 38.14 -18.22
CA THR A 109 9.85 39.01 -17.75
C THR A 109 10.42 38.47 -16.46
N VAL A 110 11.51 37.73 -16.58
CA VAL A 110 12.25 37.19 -15.43
C VAL A 110 13.28 38.22 -14.97
N SER A 111 13.10 38.73 -13.77
CA SER A 111 14.09 39.59 -13.13
C SER A 111 14.10 39.38 -11.64
N GLY A 112 15.11 38.64 -11.16
CA GLY A 112 15.39 38.50 -9.73
C GLY A 112 14.34 37.73 -8.90
N THR A 113 13.44 36.96 -9.54
CA THR A 113 12.51 36.13 -8.80
C THR A 113 13.24 34.95 -8.16
N THR A 114 13.21 34.90 -6.83
CA THR A 114 13.84 33.82 -6.05
C THR A 114 12.79 32.85 -5.55
N ILE A 115 13.03 31.56 -5.80
CA ILE A 115 12.20 30.45 -5.36
C ILE A 115 13.03 29.55 -4.45
N THR A 116 12.60 29.37 -3.22
CA THR A 116 13.22 28.41 -2.31
C THR A 116 12.72 27.01 -2.60
N VAL A 117 13.63 26.14 -2.99
CA VAL A 117 13.37 24.70 -3.24
C VAL A 117 13.76 23.90 -2.00
N ARG A 118 12.84 23.11 -1.50
CA ARG A 118 13.09 22.20 -0.38
C ARG A 118 12.80 20.78 -0.82
N ARG A 119 13.77 19.91 -0.63
CA ARG A 119 13.61 18.46 -0.81
C ARG A 119 13.80 17.77 0.52
N ILE A 120 12.87 16.88 0.84
CA ILE A 120 12.95 15.98 1.98
C ILE A 120 12.89 14.53 1.48
N PRO A 121 13.38 13.54 2.23
CA PRO A 121 13.22 12.13 1.89
C PRO A 121 11.75 11.75 1.71
N VAL A 122 11.45 10.85 0.78
CA VAL A 122 10.08 10.41 0.51
C VAL A 122 9.39 9.86 1.77
N ASN A 123 10.14 9.08 2.57
CA ASN A 123 9.60 8.56 3.84
C ASN A 123 9.25 9.70 4.83
N ALA A 124 10.12 10.70 4.96
CA ALA A 124 9.85 11.85 5.81
C ALA A 124 8.64 12.67 5.33
N ALA A 125 8.47 12.81 4.02
CA ALA A 125 7.30 13.45 3.43
C ALA A 125 6.02 12.64 3.69
N ALA A 126 6.10 11.30 3.60
CA ALA A 126 5.00 10.41 3.91
C ALA A 126 4.59 10.48 5.39
N ASP A 127 5.57 10.56 6.30
CA ASP A 127 5.32 10.74 7.74
C ASP A 127 4.67 12.10 8.03
N GLN A 128 5.14 13.16 7.39
CA GLN A 128 4.49 14.49 7.49
C GLN A 128 3.07 14.48 6.94
N LEU A 129 2.84 13.81 5.81
CA LEU A 129 1.50 13.66 5.24
C LEU A 129 0.59 12.92 6.21
N LEU A 130 1.06 11.80 6.78
CA LEU A 130 0.32 11.00 7.75
C LEU A 130 -0.02 11.79 9.03
N ALA A 131 0.91 12.62 9.52
CA ALA A 131 0.71 13.45 10.70
C ALA A 131 -0.40 14.52 10.49
N ASN A 132 -0.55 15.00 9.25
CA ASN A 132 -1.54 16.02 8.89
C ASN A 132 -2.85 15.44 8.32
N PHE A 133 -2.94 14.10 8.22
CA PHE A 133 -4.08 13.38 7.65
C PHE A 133 -4.88 12.66 8.72
N THR A 134 -6.18 12.86 8.73
CA THR A 134 -7.10 12.15 9.62
C THR A 134 -8.24 11.51 8.85
N VAL A 135 -8.63 10.32 9.30
CA VAL A 135 -9.79 9.59 8.80
C VAL A 135 -10.73 9.34 9.97
N THR A 136 -11.95 9.80 9.85
CA THR A 136 -12.98 9.65 10.89
C THR A 136 -14.25 9.04 10.29
N ARG A 137 -15.05 8.42 11.13
CA ARG A 137 -16.42 8.00 10.80
C ARG A 137 -17.38 8.97 11.49
N PRO A 138 -18.15 9.77 10.73
CA PRO A 138 -19.07 10.75 11.31
C PRO A 138 -20.13 10.11 12.20
N ASP A 139 -20.56 8.88 11.85
CA ASP A 139 -21.50 8.09 12.63
C ASP A 139 -21.03 6.63 12.71
N ALA A 140 -20.67 6.18 13.91
CA ALA A 140 -20.07 4.86 14.12
C ALA A 140 -21.06 3.70 13.93
N LYS A 141 -22.37 3.95 13.99
CA LYS A 141 -23.38 2.88 14.02
C LYS A 141 -24.07 2.63 12.67
N GLU A 142 -24.23 3.63 11.82
CA GLU A 142 -25.04 3.51 10.60
C GLU A 142 -24.36 3.97 9.32
N SER A 143 -23.21 4.65 9.38
CA SER A 143 -22.58 5.24 8.21
C SER A 143 -21.53 4.34 7.56
N SER A 144 -21.71 4.10 6.26
CA SER A 144 -20.67 3.52 5.38
C SER A 144 -19.72 4.59 4.82
N ILE A 145 -19.73 5.80 5.39
CA ILE A 145 -18.97 6.96 4.93
C ILE A 145 -17.70 7.11 5.79
N LEU A 146 -16.57 7.36 5.14
CA LEU A 146 -15.33 7.81 5.77
C LEU A 146 -15.13 9.29 5.45
N GLN A 147 -14.92 10.09 6.46
CA GLN A 147 -14.53 11.50 6.32
C GLN A 147 -13.01 11.59 6.41
N MET A 148 -12.39 12.11 5.34
CA MET A 148 -10.96 12.36 5.28
C MET A 148 -10.69 13.85 5.40
N THR A 149 -9.74 14.22 6.23
CA THR A 149 -9.31 15.61 6.43
C THR A 149 -7.80 15.70 6.32
N LEU A 150 -7.33 16.65 5.54
CA LEU A 150 -5.92 16.94 5.36
C LEU A 150 -5.66 18.42 5.66
N THR A 151 -4.71 18.69 6.56
CA THR A 151 -4.23 20.05 6.81
C THR A 151 -3.04 20.36 5.92
N SER A 152 -3.09 21.44 5.15
CA SER A 152 -2.03 21.83 4.22
C SER A 152 -1.88 23.36 4.17
N THR A 153 -0.70 23.82 3.76
CA THR A 153 -0.40 25.23 3.52
C THR A 153 -1.00 25.78 2.20
N ASN A 154 -1.35 24.87 1.29
CA ASN A 154 -1.91 25.20 -0.01
C ASN A 154 -3.19 24.35 -0.23
N PRO A 155 -4.35 24.97 -0.54
CA PRO A 155 -5.62 24.26 -0.69
C PRO A 155 -5.63 23.32 -1.91
N ASP A 156 -5.01 23.70 -3.03
CA ASP A 156 -4.96 22.86 -4.22
C ASP A 156 -4.09 21.63 -3.99
N LYS A 157 -2.98 21.80 -3.28
CA LYS A 157 -2.14 20.70 -2.81
C LYS A 157 -2.93 19.73 -1.90
N ALA A 158 -3.77 20.25 -1.02
CA ALA A 158 -4.61 19.41 -0.16
C ALA A 158 -5.63 18.61 -0.98
N ALA A 159 -6.32 19.26 -1.91
CA ALA A 159 -7.31 18.63 -2.78
C ALA A 159 -6.69 17.54 -3.67
N ASP A 160 -5.58 17.86 -4.35
CA ASP A 160 -4.87 16.91 -5.18
C ASP A 160 -4.33 15.71 -4.39
N THR A 161 -3.79 15.98 -3.19
CA THR A 161 -3.28 14.91 -2.32
C THR A 161 -4.40 13.99 -1.87
N LEU A 162 -5.57 14.50 -1.46
CA LEU A 162 -6.72 13.68 -1.08
C LEU A 162 -7.24 12.85 -2.27
N ASN A 163 -7.38 13.46 -3.44
CA ASN A 163 -7.81 12.75 -4.65
C ASN A 163 -6.81 11.65 -5.06
N LYS A 164 -5.53 11.94 -5.00
CA LYS A 164 -4.49 10.98 -5.33
C LYS A 164 -4.44 9.84 -4.32
N LEU A 165 -4.59 10.15 -3.04
CA LEU A 165 -4.63 9.16 -1.97
C LEU A 165 -5.78 8.16 -2.18
N ILE A 166 -6.97 8.65 -2.60
CA ILE A 166 -8.10 7.79 -2.96
C ILE A 166 -7.74 6.92 -4.17
N ALA A 167 -7.11 7.48 -5.21
CA ALA A 167 -6.71 6.72 -6.39
C ALA A 167 -5.70 5.61 -6.02
N VAL A 168 -4.64 5.95 -5.28
CA VAL A 168 -3.63 4.99 -4.81
C VAL A 168 -4.25 3.90 -3.93
N TYR A 169 -5.20 4.27 -3.05
CA TYR A 169 -5.94 3.30 -2.25
C TYR A 169 -6.75 2.33 -3.12
N ASN A 170 -7.46 2.84 -4.13
CA ASN A 170 -8.25 2.01 -5.03
C ASN A 170 -7.38 1.04 -5.83
N ASP A 171 -6.25 1.51 -6.34
CA ASP A 171 -5.28 0.69 -7.06
C ASP A 171 -4.70 -0.40 -6.16
N HIS A 172 -4.27 -0.03 -4.94
CA HIS A 172 -3.76 -0.98 -3.96
C HIS A 172 -4.82 -2.02 -3.57
N SER A 173 -6.06 -1.60 -3.30
CA SER A 173 -7.16 -2.50 -2.96
C SER A 173 -7.51 -3.46 -4.11
N THR A 174 -7.47 -2.97 -5.34
CA THR A 174 -7.73 -3.77 -6.54
C THR A 174 -6.64 -4.82 -6.76
N GLU A 175 -5.38 -4.44 -6.61
CA GLU A 175 -4.25 -5.37 -6.76
C GLU A 175 -4.21 -6.41 -5.63
N GLU A 176 -4.56 -6.01 -4.41
CA GLU A 176 -4.70 -6.95 -3.29
C GLU A 176 -5.78 -8.00 -3.56
N ARG A 177 -6.97 -7.57 -4.03
CA ARG A 177 -8.06 -8.49 -4.42
C ARG A 177 -7.65 -9.40 -5.55
N ARG A 178 -6.96 -8.87 -6.56
CA ARG A 178 -6.44 -9.64 -7.70
C ARG A 178 -5.45 -10.71 -7.23
N THR A 179 -4.51 -10.32 -6.37
CA THR A 179 -3.51 -11.24 -5.82
C THR A 179 -4.18 -12.36 -4.99
N LYS A 180 -5.16 -12.02 -4.15
CA LYS A 180 -5.95 -13.01 -3.41
C LYS A 180 -6.70 -13.96 -4.35
N ALA A 181 -7.37 -13.42 -5.39
CA ALA A 181 -8.09 -14.23 -6.36
C ALA A 181 -7.17 -15.19 -7.14
N VAL A 182 -5.98 -14.74 -7.53
CA VAL A 182 -4.98 -15.60 -8.21
C VAL A 182 -4.51 -16.72 -7.28
N LYS A 183 -4.15 -16.39 -6.02
CA LYS A 183 -3.74 -17.39 -5.03
C LYS A 183 -4.84 -18.42 -4.77
N THR A 184 -6.08 -17.98 -4.63
CA THR A 184 -7.24 -18.86 -4.44
C THR A 184 -7.45 -19.76 -5.66
N LYS A 185 -7.40 -19.21 -6.87
CA LYS A 185 -7.51 -19.97 -8.12
C LYS A 185 -6.42 -21.06 -8.22
N ASP A 186 -5.17 -20.71 -7.92
CA ASP A 186 -4.05 -21.63 -7.99
C ASP A 186 -4.14 -22.73 -6.91
N PHE A 187 -4.65 -22.38 -5.72
CA PHE A 187 -4.97 -23.34 -4.68
C PHE A 187 -6.06 -24.33 -5.15
N ILE A 188 -7.21 -23.83 -5.64
CA ILE A 188 -8.30 -24.67 -6.13
C ILE A 188 -7.82 -25.58 -7.27
N ARG A 189 -7.00 -25.06 -8.19
CA ARG A 189 -6.48 -25.85 -9.31
C ARG A 189 -5.59 -27.00 -8.83
N ARG A 190 -4.70 -26.76 -7.87
CA ARG A 190 -3.86 -27.80 -7.27
C ARG A 190 -4.69 -28.83 -6.54
N GLN A 191 -5.68 -28.39 -5.78
CA GLN A 191 -6.56 -29.25 -5.02
C GLN A 191 -7.38 -30.19 -5.94
N ARG A 192 -7.93 -29.61 -7.05
CA ARG A 192 -8.66 -30.39 -8.06
C ARG A 192 -7.78 -31.43 -8.73
N GLY A 193 -6.50 -31.10 -8.98
CA GLY A 193 -5.55 -32.06 -9.56
C GLY A 193 -5.28 -33.23 -8.62
N GLN A 194 -5.13 -32.95 -7.33
CA GLN A 194 -4.88 -33.97 -6.34
C GLN A 194 -6.07 -34.90 -6.15
N ILE A 195 -7.29 -34.33 -6.06
CA ILE A 195 -8.54 -35.14 -5.96
C ILE A 195 -8.73 -36.00 -7.22
N GLY A 196 -8.42 -35.46 -8.40
CA GLY A 196 -8.49 -36.24 -9.63
C GLY A 196 -7.51 -37.42 -9.64
N ALA A 197 -6.33 -37.29 -9.03
CA ALA A 197 -5.39 -38.38 -8.88
C ALA A 197 -5.85 -39.41 -7.84
N ASP A 198 -6.34 -38.93 -6.69
CA ASP A 198 -6.85 -39.79 -5.62
C ASP A 198 -8.08 -40.59 -6.10
N LEU A 199 -9.00 -39.95 -6.84
CA LEU A 199 -10.16 -40.62 -7.43
C LEU A 199 -9.74 -41.73 -8.40
N LYS A 200 -8.76 -41.43 -9.27
CA LYS A 200 -8.23 -42.42 -10.21
C LYS A 200 -7.61 -43.63 -9.49
N GLU A 201 -6.92 -43.40 -8.37
CA GLU A 201 -6.36 -44.46 -7.54
C GLU A 201 -7.47 -45.32 -6.91
N VAL A 202 -8.52 -44.69 -6.41
CA VAL A 202 -9.69 -45.39 -5.83
C VAL A 202 -10.42 -46.20 -6.91
N ASP A 203 -10.67 -45.65 -8.10
CA ASP A 203 -11.27 -46.36 -9.20
C ASP A 203 -10.48 -47.60 -9.61
N GLN A 204 -9.14 -47.47 -9.70
CA GLN A 204 -8.25 -48.62 -9.98
C GLN A 204 -8.35 -49.69 -8.89
N LYS A 205 -8.34 -49.31 -7.61
CA LYS A 205 -8.52 -50.25 -6.49
C LYS A 205 -9.90 -50.93 -6.51
N MET A 206 -10.95 -50.21 -6.89
CA MET A 206 -12.28 -50.77 -7.05
C MET A 206 -12.32 -51.83 -8.19
N ASP A 207 -11.69 -51.49 -9.31
CA ASP A 207 -11.63 -52.41 -10.46
C ASP A 207 -10.82 -53.68 -10.12
N ASP A 208 -9.70 -53.52 -9.38
CA ASP A 208 -8.88 -54.64 -8.90
C ASP A 208 -9.67 -55.53 -7.95
N ILE A 209 -10.49 -54.94 -7.06
CA ILE A 209 -11.36 -55.69 -6.09
C ILE A 209 -12.46 -56.42 -6.85
N LYS A 210 -13.09 -55.81 -7.87
CA LYS A 210 -14.10 -56.44 -8.71
C LYS A 210 -13.53 -57.65 -9.48
N ILE A 211 -12.36 -57.52 -10.03
CA ILE A 211 -11.65 -58.57 -10.78
C ILE A 211 -11.25 -59.70 -9.79
N LYS A 212 -10.73 -59.37 -8.62
CA LYS A 212 -10.20 -60.32 -7.65
C LYS A 212 -11.29 -61.16 -6.96
N ASN A 213 -12.51 -60.63 -6.84
CA ASN A 213 -13.62 -61.29 -6.18
C ASN A 213 -14.68 -61.89 -7.08
N ASP A 214 -14.45 -61.93 -8.40
CA ASP A 214 -15.37 -62.51 -9.44
C ASP A 214 -16.85 -62.09 -9.20
N ILE A 215 -17.04 -60.79 -8.87
CA ILE A 215 -18.37 -60.24 -8.59
C ILE A 215 -19.11 -60.02 -9.90
N ILE A 216 -19.80 -61.08 -10.33
CA ILE A 216 -20.75 -61.05 -11.42
C ILE A 216 -22.01 -60.30 -10.99
N ALA A 217 -22.41 -59.34 -11.77
CA ALA A 217 -23.49 -58.39 -11.59
C ALA A 217 -24.84 -59.01 -11.23
N ASP A 218 -25.17 -59.11 -9.93
CA ASP A 218 -26.56 -59.38 -9.54
C ASP A 218 -27.00 -58.76 -8.21
N THR A 219 -26.51 -57.57 -7.89
CA THR A 219 -26.94 -56.81 -6.69
C THR A 219 -26.99 -55.30 -7.00
N GLU A 220 -27.60 -54.87 -8.09
CA GLU A 220 -27.70 -53.45 -8.49
C GLU A 220 -28.40 -52.55 -7.45
N ALA A 221 -29.38 -53.10 -6.67
CA ALA A 221 -30.13 -52.29 -5.72
C ALA A 221 -29.40 -52.07 -4.37
N SER A 222 -28.60 -53.04 -3.92
CA SER A 222 -27.78 -52.88 -2.70
C SER A 222 -26.51 -52.05 -2.95
N ILE A 223 -25.89 -52.24 -4.08
CA ILE A 223 -24.69 -51.48 -4.50
C ILE A 223 -25.03 -50.01 -4.72
N SER A 224 -26.23 -49.67 -5.25
CA SER A 224 -26.62 -48.26 -5.41
C SER A 224 -26.89 -47.53 -4.11
N ALA A 225 -27.42 -48.22 -3.10
CA ALA A 225 -27.61 -47.61 -1.76
C ALA A 225 -26.28 -47.39 -1.01
N ASP A 226 -25.37 -48.38 -1.09
CA ASP A 226 -24.02 -48.25 -0.49
C ASP A 226 -23.16 -47.27 -1.25
N PHE A 227 -23.29 -47.17 -2.57
CA PHE A 227 -22.60 -46.15 -3.40
C PHE A 227 -23.08 -44.75 -3.08
N ASN A 228 -24.38 -44.52 -2.89
CA ASN A 228 -24.91 -43.22 -2.51
C ASN A 228 -24.49 -42.83 -1.07
N ALA A 229 -24.43 -43.81 -0.16
CA ALA A 229 -23.92 -43.58 1.20
C ALA A 229 -22.42 -43.26 1.20
N ALA A 230 -21.63 -44.00 0.40
CA ALA A 230 -20.20 -43.74 0.23
C ALA A 230 -19.97 -42.35 -0.41
N GLN A 231 -20.74 -41.98 -1.41
CA GLN A 231 -20.65 -40.66 -2.05
C GLN A 231 -21.01 -39.50 -1.11
N THR A 232 -21.97 -39.73 -0.18
CA THR A 232 -22.33 -38.75 0.84
C THR A 232 -21.21 -38.61 1.87
N LEU A 233 -20.59 -39.72 2.26
CA LEU A 233 -19.43 -39.75 3.17
C LEU A 233 -18.21 -39.09 2.52
N ASP A 234 -17.93 -39.35 1.24
CA ASP A 234 -16.83 -38.77 0.53
C ASP A 234 -17.00 -37.24 0.36
N ASN A 235 -18.23 -36.77 0.09
CA ASN A 235 -18.53 -35.33 0.08
C ASN A 235 -18.28 -34.69 1.45
N SER A 236 -18.67 -35.36 2.52
CA SER A 236 -18.45 -34.88 3.91
C SER A 236 -16.95 -34.88 4.28
N ILE A 237 -16.23 -35.93 3.89
CA ILE A 237 -14.76 -36.00 4.06
C ILE A 237 -14.07 -34.91 3.25
N PHE A 238 -14.50 -34.67 2.02
CA PHE A 238 -13.99 -33.61 1.17
C PHE A 238 -14.20 -32.22 1.79
N GLU A 239 -15.41 -31.96 2.31
CA GLU A 239 -15.73 -30.69 2.96
C GLU A 239 -14.87 -30.49 4.20
N LEU A 240 -14.73 -31.51 5.06
CA LEU A 240 -13.87 -31.47 6.24
C LEU A 240 -12.39 -31.29 5.89
N GLN A 241 -11.89 -31.99 4.88
CA GLN A 241 -10.51 -31.83 4.40
C GLN A 241 -10.25 -30.45 3.83
N THR A 242 -11.22 -29.88 3.13
CA THR A 242 -11.14 -28.51 2.61
C THR A 242 -11.07 -27.50 3.75
N GLN A 243 -11.90 -27.68 4.78
CA GLN A 243 -11.87 -26.85 5.97
C GLN A 243 -10.57 -26.99 6.76
N MET A 244 -10.04 -28.21 6.93
CA MET A 244 -8.74 -28.44 7.54
C MET A 244 -7.61 -27.72 6.78
N LYS A 245 -7.59 -27.81 5.47
CA LYS A 245 -6.55 -27.14 4.66
C LYS A 245 -6.67 -25.62 4.67
N LEU A 246 -7.88 -25.08 4.76
CA LEU A 246 -8.09 -23.65 4.97
C LEU A 246 -7.57 -23.22 6.35
N ALA A 247 -7.79 -24.04 7.38
CA ALA A 247 -7.26 -23.80 8.71
C ALA A 247 -5.72 -23.90 8.76
N ASP A 248 -5.14 -24.89 8.07
CA ASP A 248 -3.68 -25.01 7.93
C ASP A 248 -3.07 -23.81 7.17
N GLY A 249 -3.70 -23.37 6.11
CA GLY A 249 -3.29 -22.17 5.37
C GLY A 249 -3.41 -20.89 6.20
N LEU A 250 -4.42 -20.78 7.05
CA LEU A 250 -4.55 -19.70 8.03
C LEU A 250 -3.42 -19.76 9.06
N LYS A 251 -3.11 -20.96 9.57
CA LYS A 251 -2.01 -21.19 10.50
C LYS A 251 -0.65 -20.84 9.87
N GLU A 252 -0.38 -21.30 8.65
CA GLU A 252 0.85 -20.92 7.93
C GLU A 252 0.97 -19.40 7.73
N ASN A 253 -0.14 -18.71 7.40
CA ASN A 253 -0.16 -17.26 7.31
C ASN A 253 0.11 -16.58 8.67
N LEU A 254 -0.41 -17.13 9.76
CA LEU A 254 -0.16 -16.67 11.12
C LEU A 254 1.30 -16.89 11.52
N ASP A 255 1.86 -18.06 11.22
CA ASP A 255 3.26 -18.39 11.47
C ASP A 255 4.21 -17.55 10.61
N ALA A 256 3.85 -17.27 9.35
CA ALA A 256 4.61 -16.39 8.44
C ALA A 256 4.56 -14.92 8.85
N LEU A 257 3.47 -14.45 9.47
CA LEU A 257 3.38 -13.14 10.09
C LEU A 257 4.33 -13.04 11.30
N GLY A 258 4.64 -14.15 11.97
CA GLY A 258 5.62 -14.28 13.04
C GLY A 258 5.56 -13.10 14.01
N HIS A 259 6.73 -12.48 14.28
CA HIS A 259 6.82 -11.28 15.13
C HIS A 259 6.41 -9.97 14.41
N LYS A 260 6.04 -10.03 13.13
CA LYS A 260 5.43 -8.91 12.40
C LYS A 260 3.92 -9.04 12.52
N ALA A 261 3.40 -8.66 13.69
CA ALA A 261 1.98 -8.60 13.92
C ALA A 261 1.28 -7.80 12.80
N GLY A 262 0.19 -8.34 12.25
CA GLY A 262 -0.61 -7.75 11.18
C GLY A 262 -2.08 -8.13 11.32
N LEU A 263 -2.96 -7.43 10.60
CA LEU A 263 -4.38 -7.76 10.57
C LEU A 263 -4.63 -9.04 9.77
N ILE A 264 -5.50 -9.91 10.31
CA ILE A 264 -5.93 -11.15 9.68
C ILE A 264 -7.24 -10.88 8.93
N SER A 265 -7.35 -11.41 7.69
CA SER A 265 -8.60 -11.29 6.93
C SER A 265 -9.73 -12.07 7.62
N LEU A 266 -10.90 -11.44 7.73
CA LEU A 266 -12.11 -12.10 8.23
C LEU A 266 -12.69 -13.13 7.25
N ASP A 267 -12.41 -12.95 5.96
CA ASP A 267 -12.82 -13.88 4.90
C ASP A 267 -11.76 -14.97 4.74
N THR A 268 -11.80 -15.94 5.64
CA THR A 268 -10.90 -17.11 5.63
C THR A 268 -11.45 -18.27 4.82
N GLY A 269 -12.72 -18.22 4.39
CA GLY A 269 -13.42 -19.34 3.76
C GLY A 269 -13.73 -20.49 4.73
N ILE A 270 -13.43 -20.34 6.04
CA ILE A 270 -13.73 -21.33 7.07
C ILE A 270 -15.15 -21.08 7.59
N ALA A 271 -16.00 -22.10 7.53
CA ALA A 271 -17.42 -21.99 7.91
C ALA A 271 -17.65 -21.93 9.44
N ASP A 272 -16.59 -22.04 10.25
CA ASP A 272 -16.68 -22.02 11.72
C ASP A 272 -16.79 -20.60 12.26
N SER A 273 -17.93 -20.29 12.90
CA SER A 273 -18.17 -18.99 13.55
C SER A 273 -17.25 -18.72 14.75
N GLY A 274 -16.62 -19.74 15.32
CA GLY A 274 -15.63 -19.63 16.40
C GLY A 274 -14.33 -19.02 15.89
N VAL A 275 -13.86 -19.48 14.74
CA VAL A 275 -12.67 -18.94 14.08
C VAL A 275 -12.86 -17.48 13.72
N SER A 276 -13.98 -17.12 13.11
CA SER A 276 -14.30 -15.72 12.77
C SER A 276 -14.29 -14.80 13.98
N ARG A 277 -14.89 -15.22 15.10
CA ARG A 277 -14.88 -14.45 16.36
C ARG A 277 -13.49 -14.29 16.96
N GLN A 278 -12.64 -15.33 16.87
CA GLN A 278 -11.26 -15.24 17.36
C GLN A 278 -10.42 -14.29 16.51
N ILE A 279 -10.61 -14.28 15.19
CA ILE A 279 -9.95 -13.35 14.28
C ILE A 279 -10.41 -11.90 14.57
N GLU A 280 -11.70 -11.67 14.80
CA GLU A 280 -12.22 -10.36 15.20
C GLU A 280 -11.59 -9.88 16.52
N ALA A 281 -11.53 -10.75 17.52
CA ALA A 281 -10.94 -10.42 18.82
C ALA A 281 -9.42 -10.12 18.70
N TYR A 282 -8.69 -10.92 17.93
CA TYR A 282 -7.27 -10.66 17.64
C TYR A 282 -7.08 -9.32 16.92
N ASN A 283 -7.83 -9.08 15.85
CA ASN A 283 -7.76 -7.84 15.11
C ASN A 283 -8.07 -6.61 16.00
N ALA A 284 -9.07 -6.70 16.86
CA ALA A 284 -9.40 -5.64 17.81
C ALA A 284 -8.25 -5.38 18.80
N ALA A 285 -7.67 -6.44 19.38
CA ALA A 285 -6.54 -6.33 20.30
C ALA A 285 -5.28 -5.75 19.60
N TYR A 286 -5.01 -6.18 18.38
CA TYR A 286 -3.90 -5.66 17.57
C TYR A 286 -4.06 -4.17 17.27
N LEU A 287 -5.26 -3.72 16.98
CA LEU A 287 -5.57 -2.31 16.73
C LEU A 287 -5.41 -1.45 17.98
N GLU A 288 -5.77 -1.98 19.14
CA GLU A 288 -5.58 -1.32 20.42
C GLU A 288 -4.08 -1.23 20.78
N TYR A 289 -3.32 -2.30 20.56
CA TYR A 289 -1.86 -2.29 20.69
C TYR A 289 -1.21 -1.23 19.80
N GLN A 290 -1.61 -1.12 18.53
CA GLN A 290 -1.09 -0.08 17.62
C GLN A 290 -1.41 1.35 18.09
N LYS A 291 -2.59 1.58 18.64
CA LYS A 291 -2.95 2.88 19.23
C LYS A 291 -2.02 3.24 20.38
N VAL A 292 -1.76 2.27 21.27
CA VAL A 292 -0.87 2.47 22.42
C VAL A 292 0.58 2.63 21.99
N ALA A 293 1.06 1.82 21.04
CA ALA A 293 2.42 1.92 20.50
C ALA A 293 2.65 3.21 19.72
N GLY A 294 1.63 3.72 19.02
CA GLY A 294 1.70 4.99 18.30
C GLY A 294 1.59 6.23 19.23
N SER A 295 0.97 6.07 20.41
CA SER A 295 0.85 7.14 21.41
C SER A 295 2.03 7.18 22.40
N ALA A 296 2.67 6.04 22.65
CA ALA A 296 3.93 5.94 23.40
C ALA A 296 5.07 6.06 22.38
N GLY A 297 5.42 7.29 22.00
CA GLY A 297 6.59 7.54 21.14
C GLY A 297 7.76 6.69 21.58
N GLY A 298 8.39 5.96 20.65
CA GLY A 298 9.33 4.84 20.84
C GLY A 298 10.56 5.08 21.72
N GLN A 299 10.34 5.47 22.96
CA GLN A 299 11.30 5.56 24.04
C GLN A 299 10.61 5.16 25.35
N ASN A 300 10.49 3.87 25.54
CA ASN A 300 10.47 3.35 26.90
C ASN A 300 11.19 2.00 26.92
N PRO A 301 12.19 1.81 27.81
CA PRO A 301 13.08 0.66 27.87
C PRO A 301 12.34 -0.65 28.18
#